data_b31dfb8f62dc9796848a351c9be9fb98
#
_entry.id   b31dfb8f62dc9796848a351c9be9fb98
#
_cell.length_a   1.000
_cell.length_b   1.000
_cell.length_c   1.000
_cell.angle_alpha   90.00
_cell.angle_beta   90.00
_cell.angle_gamma   90.00
#
_symmetry.space_group_name_H-M   'P 1'
#
loop_
_entity.id
_entity.type
_entity.pdbx_description
1 polymer ?
#
loop_
_entity_poly.entity_id
_entity_poly.type
_entity_poly.pdbx_seq_one_letter_code
_entity_poly.pdbx_strand_id
1 'polypeptide(L)'
;RKEHEETGPINHYGRSKRDGELAVMASGARATVLRVSWVYGAKVPAYVEQCVRQIVEGHAIQAIADKWSIPTAMPDLAGWVDFLLASQPSAVLHGCHSGEPVSWHGIAETLGAHLAPEHMSRIQATRLAD
;
A
#
# COMPACT_ATOMS: atom_id res chain seq x y z
N ARG A 1 -4.83 8.61 -10.44
CA ARG A 1 -4.17 9.92 -10.63
C ARG A 1 -2.82 9.71 -11.30
N LYS A 2 -2.36 10.73 -12.03
CA LYS A 2 -1.03 10.73 -12.67
C LYS A 2 -0.05 11.58 -11.85
N GLU A 3 1.23 11.39 -12.06
CA GLU A 3 2.31 12.03 -11.27
C GLU A 3 2.29 13.56 -11.33
N HIS A 4 1.87 14.13 -12.48
CA HIS A 4 1.79 15.57 -12.72
C HIS A 4 0.50 16.22 -12.21
N GLU A 5 -0.47 15.42 -11.75
CA GLU A 5 -1.71 15.96 -11.21
C GLU A 5 -1.49 16.57 -9.83
N GLU A 6 -2.22 17.66 -9.56
CA GLU A 6 -2.17 18.31 -8.26
C GLU A 6 -2.59 17.35 -7.14
N THR A 7 -1.80 17.30 -6.08
CA THR A 7 -2.09 16.49 -4.91
C THR A 7 -3.13 17.16 -4.02
N GLY A 8 -4.18 16.42 -3.64
CA GLY A 8 -5.25 16.91 -2.77
C GLY A 8 -5.26 16.15 -1.43
N PRO A 9 -4.34 16.46 -0.48
CA PRO A 9 -4.31 15.76 0.80
C PRO A 9 -5.53 16.13 1.66
N ILE A 10 -6.21 15.09 2.15
CA ILE A 10 -7.45 15.25 2.96
C ILE A 10 -7.19 15.27 4.46
N ASN A 11 -5.99 14.88 4.92
CA ASN A 11 -5.63 14.80 6.32
C ASN A 11 -4.21 15.33 6.61
N HIS A 12 -3.86 15.41 7.88
CA HIS A 12 -2.56 15.93 8.31
C HIS A 12 -1.38 15.09 7.79
N TYR A 13 -1.51 13.75 7.80
CA TYR A 13 -0.48 12.86 7.28
C TYR A 13 -0.23 13.13 5.79
N GLY A 14 -1.29 13.17 4.97
CA GLY A 14 -1.16 13.47 3.55
C GLY A 14 -0.52 14.85 3.30
N ARG A 15 -0.89 15.87 4.09
CA ARG A 15 -0.27 17.21 4.00
C ARG A 15 1.23 17.14 4.28
N SER A 16 1.65 16.50 5.37
CA SER A 16 3.08 16.38 5.71
C SER A 16 3.89 15.64 4.65
N LYS A 17 3.30 14.61 4.01
CA LYS A 17 3.96 13.89 2.91
C LYS A 17 4.11 14.78 1.67
N ARG A 18 3.07 15.52 1.29
CA ARG A 18 3.13 16.47 0.19
C ARG A 18 4.18 17.56 0.44
N ASP A 19 4.18 18.14 1.64
CA ASP A 19 5.11 19.23 1.97
C ASP A 19 6.58 18.76 1.94
N GLY A 20 6.84 17.51 2.40
CA GLY A 20 8.15 16.88 2.27
C GLY A 20 8.55 16.64 0.80
N GLU A 21 7.63 16.19 -0.03
CA GLU A 21 7.85 16.01 -1.47
C GLU A 21 8.20 17.36 -2.15
N LEU A 22 7.43 18.40 -1.87
CA LEU A 22 7.68 19.73 -2.40
C LEU A 22 9.04 20.30 -1.94
N ALA A 23 9.39 20.11 -0.68
CA ALA A 23 10.67 20.54 -0.15
C ALA A 23 11.86 19.83 -0.82
N VAL A 24 11.76 18.53 -1.04
CA VAL A 24 12.79 17.74 -1.76
C VAL A 24 12.94 18.24 -3.20
N MET A 25 11.84 18.43 -3.92
CA MET A 25 11.87 18.88 -5.32
C MET A 25 12.37 20.35 -5.44
N ALA A 26 12.07 21.20 -4.46
CA ALA A 26 12.53 22.59 -4.42
C ALA A 26 14.00 22.76 -3.96
N SER A 27 14.61 21.72 -3.42
CA SER A 27 16.00 21.81 -2.88
C SER A 27 17.07 22.04 -3.94
N GLY A 28 16.76 21.85 -5.22
CA GLY A 28 17.72 21.87 -6.33
C GLY A 28 18.65 20.65 -6.39
N ALA A 29 18.51 19.71 -5.44
CA ALA A 29 19.23 18.45 -5.47
C ALA A 29 18.68 17.52 -6.58
N ARG A 30 19.51 16.66 -7.11
CA ARG A 30 19.08 15.58 -7.98
C ARG A 30 18.35 14.54 -7.13
N ALA A 31 17.04 14.52 -7.19
CA ALA A 31 16.23 13.69 -6.33
C ALA A 31 15.08 13.02 -7.09
N THR A 32 14.71 11.84 -6.64
CA THR A 32 13.51 11.13 -7.09
C THR A 32 12.55 10.97 -5.93
N VAL A 33 11.31 11.35 -6.12
CA VAL A 33 10.21 11.05 -5.20
C VAL A 33 9.47 9.84 -5.74
N LEU A 34 9.53 8.73 -5.02
CA LEU A 34 8.77 7.53 -5.34
C LEU A 34 7.52 7.45 -4.46
N ARG A 35 6.35 7.73 -5.06
CA ARG A 35 5.06 7.58 -4.39
C ARG A 35 4.65 6.12 -4.46
N VAL A 36 4.60 5.45 -3.33
CA VAL A 36 4.20 4.04 -3.22
C VAL A 36 2.83 3.92 -2.61
N SER A 37 2.14 2.87 -2.97
CA SER A 37 0.93 2.45 -2.29
C SER A 37 1.30 1.60 -1.06
N TRP A 38 0.36 0.92 -0.52
CA TRP A 38 0.44 0.19 0.73
C TRP A 38 1.45 -0.96 0.69
N VAL A 39 2.55 -0.83 1.43
CA VAL A 39 3.67 -1.78 1.42
C VAL A 39 3.45 -2.90 2.44
N TYR A 40 3.75 -4.15 2.06
CA TYR A 40 3.74 -5.34 2.91
C TYR A 40 5.00 -6.19 2.71
N GLY A 41 5.22 -7.18 3.59
CA GLY A 41 6.40 -8.05 3.53
C GLY A 41 7.63 -7.46 4.21
N ALA A 42 7.47 -6.45 5.08
CA ALA A 42 8.54 -5.91 5.91
C ALA A 42 8.65 -6.66 7.25
N LYS A 43 9.71 -6.34 8.02
CA LYS A 43 9.90 -6.92 9.37
C LYS A 43 8.79 -6.52 10.35
N VAL A 44 8.18 -5.35 10.17
CA VAL A 44 7.05 -4.89 10.99
C VAL A 44 5.78 -5.40 10.33
N PRO A 45 4.95 -6.20 11.04
CA PRO A 45 3.72 -6.73 10.46
C PRO A 45 2.78 -5.61 10.04
N ALA A 46 2.43 -5.60 8.76
CA ALA A 46 1.36 -4.79 8.19
C ALA A 46 0.02 -5.57 8.20
N TYR A 47 -1.01 -5.04 7.56
CA TYR A 47 -2.32 -5.68 7.54
C TYR A 47 -2.29 -7.08 6.91
N VAL A 48 -1.52 -7.28 5.85
CA VAL A 48 -1.41 -8.59 5.15
C VAL A 48 -0.91 -9.66 6.11
N GLU A 49 0.20 -9.39 6.83
CA GLU A 49 0.77 -10.33 7.78
C GLU A 49 -0.15 -10.61 8.96
N GLN A 50 -0.87 -9.58 9.42
CA GLN A 50 -1.88 -9.75 10.48
C GLN A 50 -3.03 -10.62 10.00
N CYS A 51 -3.55 -10.40 8.78
CA CYS A 51 -4.57 -11.26 8.17
C CYS A 51 -4.11 -12.70 8.04
N VAL A 52 -2.91 -12.93 7.50
CA VAL A 52 -2.34 -14.29 7.36
C VAL A 52 -2.33 -15.01 8.69
N ARG A 53 -1.82 -14.37 9.74
CA ARG A 53 -1.78 -14.95 11.09
C ARG A 53 -3.19 -15.29 11.59
N GLN A 54 -4.12 -14.33 11.54
CA GLN A 54 -5.48 -14.54 12.03
C GLN A 54 -6.24 -15.64 11.26
N ILE A 55 -6.04 -15.72 9.94
CA ILE A 55 -6.63 -16.74 9.08
C ILE A 55 -6.11 -18.12 9.49
N VAL A 56 -4.80 -18.28 9.59
CA VAL A 56 -4.17 -19.57 9.92
C VAL A 56 -4.56 -20.03 11.34
N GLU A 57 -4.64 -19.09 12.29
CA GLU A 57 -5.08 -19.36 13.68
C GLU A 57 -6.61 -19.56 13.80
N GLY A 58 -7.36 -19.36 12.72
CA GLY A 58 -8.82 -19.51 12.70
C GLY A 58 -9.56 -18.44 13.49
N HIS A 59 -9.00 -17.25 13.63
CA HIS A 59 -9.65 -16.13 14.27
C HIS A 59 -10.66 -15.45 13.34
N ALA A 60 -11.67 -14.80 13.93
CA ALA A 60 -12.59 -13.96 13.18
C ALA A 60 -11.91 -12.65 12.74
N ILE A 61 -12.12 -12.26 11.48
CA ILE A 61 -11.56 -11.04 10.90
C ILE A 61 -12.70 -10.13 10.48
N GLN A 62 -12.68 -8.89 10.96
CA GLN A 62 -13.50 -7.81 10.43
C GLN A 62 -12.64 -6.95 9.50
N ALA A 63 -12.87 -7.05 8.21
CA ALA A 63 -12.07 -6.41 7.18
C ALA A 63 -12.85 -5.30 6.46
N ILE A 64 -12.21 -4.13 6.30
CA ILE A 64 -12.85 -2.94 5.72
C ILE A 64 -13.07 -3.14 4.21
N ALA A 65 -14.33 -3.05 3.77
CA ALA A 65 -14.72 -3.28 2.39
C ALA A 65 -14.68 -2.00 1.52
N ASP A 66 -14.69 -0.83 2.11
CA ASP A 66 -14.72 0.47 1.42
C ASP A 66 -13.39 1.23 1.45
N LYS A 67 -12.31 0.56 1.86
CA LYS A 67 -10.93 1.07 1.76
C LYS A 67 -10.16 0.27 0.72
N TRP A 68 -9.79 0.94 -0.36
CA TRP A 68 -9.15 0.35 -1.53
C TRP A 68 -7.68 0.71 -1.63
N SER A 69 -6.85 -0.21 -2.13
CA SER A 69 -5.42 0.00 -2.35
C SER A 69 -4.91 -0.95 -3.44
N ILE A 70 -3.74 -0.63 -3.97
CA ILE A 70 -2.92 -1.57 -4.75
C ILE A 70 -1.74 -1.95 -3.85
N PRO A 71 -1.74 -3.15 -3.23
CA PRO A 71 -0.66 -3.56 -2.32
C PRO A 71 0.66 -3.66 -3.06
N THR A 72 1.74 -3.25 -2.40
CA THR A 72 3.11 -3.27 -2.94
C THR A 72 3.97 -4.20 -2.08
N ALA A 73 4.52 -5.24 -2.67
CA ALA A 73 5.43 -6.13 -1.97
C ALA A 73 6.80 -5.47 -1.72
N MET A 74 7.38 -5.68 -0.55
CA MET A 74 8.70 -5.11 -0.22
C MET A 74 9.81 -5.51 -1.19
N PRO A 75 9.90 -6.76 -1.70
CA PRO A 75 10.90 -7.12 -2.71
C PRO A 75 10.77 -6.31 -4.01
N ASP A 76 9.53 -6.05 -4.46
CA ASP A 76 9.30 -5.27 -5.67
C ASP A 76 9.71 -3.80 -5.46
N LEU A 77 9.36 -3.24 -4.31
CA LEU A 77 9.80 -1.90 -3.91
C LEU A 77 11.33 -1.81 -3.88
N ALA A 78 12.02 -2.80 -3.32
CA ALA A 78 13.48 -2.84 -3.30
C ALA A 78 14.06 -2.86 -4.73
N GLY A 79 13.51 -3.69 -5.63
CA GLY A 79 13.92 -3.72 -7.03
C GLY A 79 13.70 -2.39 -7.76
N TRP A 80 12.60 -1.69 -7.49
CA TRP A 80 12.37 -0.35 -8.04
C TRP A 80 13.36 0.67 -7.51
N VAL A 81 13.70 0.62 -6.22
CA VAL A 81 14.72 1.50 -5.63
C VAL A 81 16.08 1.25 -6.27
N ASP A 82 16.49 -0.01 -6.45
CA ASP A 82 17.76 -0.35 -7.12
C ASP A 82 17.79 0.18 -8.56
N PHE A 83 16.70 0.02 -9.31
CA PHE A 83 16.59 0.58 -10.67
C PHE A 83 16.69 2.11 -10.66
N LEU A 84 16.04 2.79 -9.73
CA LEU A 84 16.08 4.25 -9.63
C LEU A 84 17.45 4.76 -9.20
N LEU A 85 18.16 4.06 -8.34
CA LEU A 85 19.54 4.38 -7.97
C LEU A 85 20.49 4.27 -9.18
N ALA A 86 20.28 3.27 -10.03
CA ALA A 86 21.08 3.09 -11.25
C ALA A 86 20.76 4.15 -12.33
N SER A 87 19.46 4.42 -12.55
CA SER A 87 18.99 5.34 -13.60
C SER A 87 19.01 6.81 -13.19
N GLN A 88 18.92 7.09 -11.90
CA GLN A 88 18.96 8.43 -11.28
C GLN A 88 18.04 9.48 -11.94
N PRO A 89 16.77 9.21 -12.19
CA PRO A 89 15.87 10.23 -12.72
C PRO A 89 15.67 11.34 -11.67
N SER A 90 15.48 12.59 -12.13
CA SER A 90 15.04 13.67 -11.26
C SER A 90 13.55 13.90 -11.54
N ALA A 91 12.70 13.20 -10.82
CA ALA A 91 11.27 13.14 -11.10
C ALA A 91 10.43 12.71 -9.89
N VAL A 92 9.12 12.94 -10.01
CA VAL A 92 8.11 12.29 -9.16
C VAL A 92 7.56 11.09 -9.95
N LEU A 93 7.55 9.91 -9.34
CA LEU A 93 7.12 8.66 -9.97
C LEU A 93 6.14 7.92 -9.06
N HIS A 94 5.20 7.18 -9.65
CA HIS A 94 4.38 6.23 -8.93
C HIS A 94 5.01 4.84 -8.99
N GLY A 95 5.27 4.25 -7.81
CA GLY A 95 5.68 2.86 -7.64
C GLY A 95 4.48 2.02 -7.20
N CYS A 96 3.74 1.49 -8.16
CA CYS A 96 2.62 0.60 -7.90
C CYS A 96 2.48 -0.42 -9.03
N HIS A 97 1.88 -1.56 -8.73
CA HIS A 97 1.55 -2.56 -9.74
C HIS A 97 0.43 -2.05 -10.67
N SER A 98 0.45 -2.52 -11.92
CA SER A 98 -0.62 -2.31 -12.89
C SER A 98 -1.76 -3.30 -12.63
N GLY A 99 -2.62 -3.02 -11.69
CA GLY A 99 -3.75 -3.87 -11.34
C GLY A 99 -4.94 -3.04 -10.88
N GLU A 100 -6.08 -3.70 -10.74
CA GLU A 100 -7.24 -3.07 -10.13
C GLU A 100 -7.02 -2.93 -8.61
N PRO A 101 -7.48 -1.82 -8.02
CA PRO A 101 -7.46 -1.68 -6.58
C PRO A 101 -8.28 -2.79 -5.90
N VAL A 102 -7.78 -3.29 -4.80
CA VAL A 102 -8.46 -4.30 -3.98
C VAL A 102 -8.81 -3.70 -2.62
N SER A 103 -9.98 -4.04 -2.07
CA SER A 103 -10.34 -3.63 -0.71
C SER A 103 -9.59 -4.46 0.34
N TRP A 104 -9.51 -3.97 1.55
CA TRP A 104 -8.94 -4.74 2.66
C TRP A 104 -9.71 -6.04 2.87
N HIS A 105 -11.02 -6.02 2.73
CA HIS A 105 -11.84 -7.22 2.76
C HIS A 105 -11.46 -8.19 1.63
N GLY A 106 -11.35 -7.71 0.39
CA GLY A 106 -10.95 -8.55 -0.75
C GLY A 106 -9.56 -9.17 -0.59
N ILE A 107 -8.62 -8.48 0.07
CA ILE A 107 -7.32 -9.07 0.43
C ILE A 107 -7.52 -10.23 1.43
N ALA A 108 -8.30 -10.02 2.49
CA ALA A 108 -8.56 -11.06 3.48
C ALA A 108 -9.25 -12.28 2.86
N GLU A 109 -10.24 -12.07 1.96
CA GLU A 109 -10.90 -13.15 1.22
C GLU A 109 -9.91 -13.93 0.34
N THR A 110 -9.07 -13.21 -0.41
CA THR A 110 -8.05 -13.84 -1.28
C THR A 110 -7.08 -14.69 -0.46
N LEU A 111 -6.60 -14.16 0.65
CA LEU A 111 -5.71 -14.90 1.55
C LEU A 111 -6.43 -16.10 2.19
N GLY A 112 -7.66 -15.90 2.65
CA GLY A 112 -8.47 -16.98 3.25
C GLY A 112 -8.72 -18.13 2.29
N ALA A 113 -9.10 -17.83 1.06
CA ALA A 113 -9.33 -18.85 0.03
C ALA A 113 -8.10 -19.71 -0.28
N HIS A 114 -6.89 -19.13 -0.16
CA HIS A 114 -5.64 -19.84 -0.44
C HIS A 114 -5.04 -20.54 0.78
N LEU A 115 -5.17 -19.95 1.98
CA LEU A 115 -4.46 -20.43 3.17
C LEU A 115 -5.31 -21.35 4.06
N ALA A 116 -6.60 -21.06 4.19
CA ALA A 116 -7.53 -21.81 5.04
C ALA A 116 -8.97 -21.64 4.54
N PRO A 117 -9.35 -22.31 3.43
CA PRO A 117 -10.70 -22.20 2.85
C PRO A 117 -11.82 -22.51 3.84
N GLU A 118 -11.56 -23.39 4.81
CA GLU A 118 -12.49 -23.76 5.89
C GLU A 118 -12.80 -22.61 6.85
N HIS A 119 -11.97 -21.57 6.90
CA HIS A 119 -12.16 -20.40 7.76
C HIS A 119 -12.82 -19.21 7.06
N MET A 120 -13.20 -19.32 5.79
CA MET A 120 -13.78 -18.23 4.99
C MET A 120 -15.00 -17.57 5.65
N SER A 121 -15.84 -18.34 6.33
CA SER A 121 -17.04 -17.82 7.03
C SER A 121 -16.71 -16.90 8.20
N ARG A 122 -15.46 -16.86 8.65
CA ARG A 122 -14.96 -16.00 9.73
C ARG A 122 -14.48 -14.63 9.24
N ILE A 123 -14.38 -14.44 7.93
CA ILE A 123 -13.99 -13.18 7.30
C ILE A 123 -15.27 -12.39 7.00
N GLN A 124 -15.43 -11.26 7.68
CA GLN A 124 -16.64 -10.43 7.59
C GLN A 124 -16.29 -9.04 7.08
N ALA A 125 -17.10 -8.55 6.17
CA ALA A 125 -16.99 -7.19 5.67
C ALA A 125 -17.45 -6.18 6.74
N THR A 126 -16.69 -5.12 6.92
CA THR A 126 -17.08 -3.95 7.70
C THR A 126 -16.85 -2.68 6.90
N ARG A 127 -17.34 -1.54 7.35
CA ARG A 127 -17.06 -0.23 6.75
C ARG A 127 -16.13 0.58 7.62
N LEU A 128 -15.38 1.47 6.98
CA LEU A 128 -14.62 2.48 7.72
C LEU A 128 -15.64 3.33 8.48
N ALA A 129 -15.46 3.44 9.79
CA ALA A 129 -16.29 4.36 10.58
C ALA A 129 -15.97 5.81 10.18
N ASP A 130 -17.02 6.61 10.01
CA ASP A 130 -16.90 8.05 9.72
C ASP A 130 -16.22 8.83 10.84
#